data_10f958a3f8d1fc94dbe083032f103118
#
_entry.id   10f958a3f8d1fc94dbe083032f103118
#
_cell.length_a   1.000
_cell.length_b   1.000
_cell.length_c   1.000
_cell.angle_alpha   90.00
_cell.angle_beta   90.00
_cell.angle_gamma   90.00
#
_symmetry.space_group_name_H-M   'P 1'
#
loop_
_entity.id
_entity.type
_entity.pdbx_description
1 polymer ?
#
loop_
_entity_poly.entity_id
_entity_poly.type
_entity_poly.pdbx_seq_one_letter_code
_entity_poly.pdbx_strand_id
1 'polypeptide(L)'
;FTGQLRNLDNTRVQRLLDANNIVLQSPLGFSSSGQAFNLASEELAADISIALQADKVIFFDETEHLNAADGQRESTVTPSSVENHFGALSATTAQRFSAMARAVRAGVTKAHQISFATDGGLLQELFTADGAGTQIIEEKAQPVRAAKLDDVGDIVEIIRPLEESGALLRRSRDRLEQEIEHFMVAEVDGVTVGCCAVYLHGEQAELACVAVSDLYRRGSAGVAIGANLLLAAEQHAMQVGATGLFVLTTQTQDWFEERGFQGGDVDDLPETKQSLYNWQRGSKVLFKSLG
;
A
#
# COMPACT_ATOMS: atom_id res chain seq x y z
N PHE A 1 28.99 -5.25 27.68
CA PHE A 1 29.36 -4.21 26.72
C PHE A 1 28.34 -4.23 25.57
N THR A 2 27.63 -3.11 25.36
CA THR A 2 26.72 -2.91 24.24
C THR A 2 27.43 -2.04 23.20
N GLY A 3 27.41 -2.46 21.94
CA GLY A 3 28.05 -1.75 20.83
C GLY A 3 27.05 -1.35 19.75
N GLN A 4 27.51 -0.49 18.85
CA GLN A 4 26.82 -0.16 17.61
C GLN A 4 27.64 -0.68 16.43
N LEU A 5 26.96 -1.22 15.42
CA LEU A 5 27.59 -1.68 14.19
C LEU A 5 28.22 -0.48 13.46
N ARG A 6 29.49 -0.61 13.06
CA ARG A 6 30.19 0.41 12.25
C ARG A 6 30.51 -0.07 10.85
N ASN A 7 30.76 -1.35 10.73
CA ASN A 7 31.12 -1.96 9.45
C ASN A 7 30.61 -3.40 9.40
N LEU A 8 30.09 -3.80 8.28
CA LEU A 8 29.64 -5.15 7.97
C LEU A 8 30.45 -5.66 6.76
N ASP A 9 31.03 -6.85 6.88
CA ASP A 9 31.66 -7.53 5.73
C ASP A 9 30.56 -8.17 4.84
N ASN A 10 29.80 -7.30 4.16
CA ASN A 10 28.73 -7.73 3.26
C ASN A 10 29.25 -8.57 2.08
N THR A 11 30.48 -8.32 1.62
CA THR A 11 31.08 -9.09 0.52
C THR A 11 31.26 -10.56 0.89
N ARG A 12 31.67 -10.85 2.12
CA ARG A 12 31.79 -12.21 2.60
C ARG A 12 30.45 -12.90 2.76
N VAL A 13 29.47 -12.19 3.32
CA VAL A 13 28.09 -12.71 3.45
C VAL A 13 27.53 -13.02 2.08
N GLN A 14 27.65 -12.10 1.13
CA GLN A 14 27.14 -12.28 -0.24
C GLN A 14 27.77 -13.50 -0.92
N ARG A 15 29.09 -13.70 -0.82
CA ARG A 15 29.75 -14.88 -1.40
C ARG A 15 29.22 -16.20 -0.84
N LEU A 16 28.86 -16.24 0.44
CA LEU A 16 28.29 -17.43 1.07
C LEU A 16 26.88 -17.69 0.55
N LEU A 17 26.07 -16.64 0.41
CA LEU A 17 24.72 -16.72 -0.16
C LEU A 17 24.76 -17.16 -1.63
N ASP A 18 25.65 -16.58 -2.44
CA ASP A 18 25.83 -16.94 -3.86
C ASP A 18 26.27 -18.41 -4.04
N ALA A 19 26.90 -18.98 -3.02
CA ALA A 19 27.23 -20.41 -2.97
C ALA A 19 26.11 -21.29 -2.42
N ASN A 20 24.87 -20.78 -2.36
CA ASN A 20 23.68 -21.44 -1.84
C ASN A 20 23.78 -21.88 -0.36
N ASN A 21 24.56 -21.15 0.45
CA ASN A 21 24.59 -21.38 1.88
C ASN A 21 23.53 -20.56 2.60
N ILE A 22 23.05 -21.07 3.73
CA ILE A 22 22.31 -20.29 4.72
C ILE A 22 23.33 -19.69 5.68
N VAL A 23 23.29 -18.37 5.85
CA VAL A 23 24.21 -17.64 6.73
C VAL A 23 23.53 -17.38 8.07
N LEU A 24 24.07 -17.93 9.15
CA LEU A 24 23.62 -17.66 10.52
C LEU A 24 24.55 -16.61 11.15
N GLN A 25 24.00 -15.44 11.51
CA GLN A 25 24.72 -14.35 12.12
C GLN A 25 24.27 -14.16 13.57
N SER A 26 25.23 -14.22 14.51
CA SER A 26 24.95 -13.86 15.92
C SER A 26 25.00 -12.34 16.11
N PRO A 27 24.29 -11.77 17.12
CA PRO A 27 24.32 -10.34 17.42
C PRO A 27 25.59 -9.96 18.20
N LEU A 28 26.77 -10.34 17.68
CA LEU A 28 28.07 -10.04 18.25
C LEU A 28 28.91 -9.26 17.25
N GLY A 29 29.52 -8.18 17.74
CA GLY A 29 30.50 -7.40 17.01
C GLY A 29 31.84 -7.41 17.73
N PHE A 30 32.91 -7.11 17.00
CA PHE A 30 34.27 -7.01 17.55
C PHE A 30 34.87 -5.64 17.22
N SER A 31 35.55 -5.03 18.18
CA SER A 31 36.35 -3.85 17.92
C SER A 31 37.62 -4.22 17.14
N SER A 32 38.31 -3.20 16.63
CA SER A 32 39.65 -3.39 15.99
C SER A 32 40.68 -4.00 16.94
N SER A 33 40.47 -3.86 18.25
CA SER A 33 41.34 -4.48 19.27
C SER A 33 40.90 -5.89 19.67
N GLY A 34 39.83 -6.46 19.01
CA GLY A 34 39.34 -7.80 19.29
C GLY A 34 38.37 -7.92 20.46
N GLN A 35 37.95 -6.79 21.06
CA GLN A 35 36.97 -6.83 22.14
C GLN A 35 35.57 -7.11 21.60
N ALA A 36 34.84 -8.06 22.24
CA ALA A 36 33.50 -8.43 21.86
C ALA A 36 32.45 -7.46 22.48
N PHE A 37 31.43 -7.16 21.68
CA PHE A 37 30.27 -6.34 22.06
C PHE A 37 28.98 -7.03 21.65
N ASN A 38 27.96 -6.94 22.50
CA ASN A 38 26.61 -7.29 22.10
C ASN A 38 26.03 -6.17 21.23
N LEU A 39 25.39 -6.55 20.15
CA LEU A 39 24.65 -5.66 19.25
C LEU A 39 23.14 -5.87 19.45
N ALA A 40 22.35 -4.84 19.22
CA ALA A 40 20.90 -5.00 19.15
C ALA A 40 20.55 -5.84 17.91
N SER A 41 19.85 -6.95 18.10
CA SER A 41 19.52 -7.90 17.02
C SER A 41 18.69 -7.26 15.93
N GLU A 42 17.74 -6.41 16.31
CA GLU A 42 16.84 -5.69 15.39
C GLU A 42 17.62 -4.73 14.50
N GLU A 43 18.53 -3.95 15.10
CA GLU A 43 19.38 -3.03 14.35
C GLU A 43 20.33 -3.77 13.41
N LEU A 44 20.94 -4.85 13.90
CA LEU A 44 21.82 -5.67 13.09
C LEU A 44 21.10 -6.31 11.91
N ALA A 45 19.88 -6.82 12.13
CA ALA A 45 19.06 -7.41 11.06
C ALA A 45 18.68 -6.36 9.99
N ALA A 46 18.31 -5.15 10.41
CA ALA A 46 18.06 -4.04 9.50
C ALA A 46 19.33 -3.65 8.71
N ASP A 47 20.48 -3.51 9.38
CA ASP A 47 21.75 -3.15 8.73
C ASP A 47 22.19 -4.20 7.71
N ILE A 48 22.05 -5.50 8.03
CA ILE A 48 22.33 -6.60 7.10
C ILE A 48 21.40 -6.57 5.90
N SER A 49 20.09 -6.42 6.13
CA SER A 49 19.10 -6.40 5.06
C SER A 49 19.33 -5.23 4.09
N ILE A 50 19.69 -4.05 4.62
CA ILE A 50 20.06 -2.87 3.81
C ILE A 50 21.33 -3.14 3.00
N ALA A 51 22.39 -3.64 3.65
CA ALA A 51 23.69 -3.88 3.01
C ALA A 51 23.62 -4.94 1.91
N LEU A 52 22.74 -5.92 2.03
CA LEU A 52 22.51 -6.98 1.05
C LEU A 52 21.42 -6.62 0.03
N GLN A 53 20.75 -5.45 0.17
CA GLN A 53 19.58 -5.09 -0.63
C GLN A 53 18.55 -6.23 -0.66
N ALA A 54 18.23 -6.75 0.53
CA ALA A 54 17.32 -7.86 0.66
C ALA A 54 15.90 -7.48 0.18
N ASP A 55 15.21 -8.41 -0.48
CA ASP A 55 13.82 -8.21 -0.86
C ASP A 55 12.92 -8.09 0.37
N LYS A 56 13.19 -8.88 1.39
CA LYS A 56 12.39 -8.95 2.62
C LYS A 56 13.26 -9.09 3.85
N VAL A 57 12.83 -8.48 4.96
CA VAL A 57 13.31 -8.76 6.31
C VAL A 57 12.14 -9.17 7.20
N ILE A 58 12.31 -10.25 7.97
CA ILE A 58 11.23 -10.80 8.79
C ILE A 58 11.70 -10.85 10.24
N PHE A 59 10.90 -10.23 11.10
CA PHE A 59 11.11 -10.23 12.55
C PHE A 59 10.09 -11.15 13.21
N PHE A 60 10.57 -11.95 14.16
CA PHE A 60 9.73 -12.81 14.98
C PHE A 60 9.60 -12.22 16.39
N ASP A 61 8.39 -12.18 16.94
CA ASP A 61 8.09 -11.74 18.29
C ASP A 61 6.93 -12.54 18.91
N GLU A 62 6.61 -12.29 20.18
CA GLU A 62 5.36 -12.77 20.78
C GLU A 62 4.15 -12.01 20.21
N THR A 63 4.32 -10.72 19.91
CA THR A 63 3.27 -9.85 19.38
C THR A 63 3.05 -10.14 17.89
N GLU A 64 1.81 -10.44 17.52
CA GLU A 64 1.47 -10.81 16.15
C GLU A 64 1.48 -9.62 15.19
N HIS A 65 0.92 -8.47 15.62
CA HIS A 65 0.63 -7.35 14.71
C HIS A 65 0.50 -6.01 15.43
N LEU A 66 0.50 -4.94 14.65
CA LEU A 66 0.01 -3.64 15.11
C LEU A 66 -1.51 -3.61 15.09
N ASN A 67 -2.07 -2.88 16.05
CA ASN A 67 -3.50 -2.59 16.11
C ASN A 67 -3.76 -1.13 15.80
N ALA A 68 -4.75 -0.86 14.98
CA ALA A 68 -5.32 0.46 14.79
C ALA A 68 -6.02 0.95 16.07
N ALA A 69 -6.40 2.22 16.10
CA ALA A 69 -7.09 2.82 17.25
C ALA A 69 -8.43 2.15 17.60
N ASP A 70 -9.06 1.48 16.63
CA ASP A 70 -10.28 0.69 16.80
C ASP A 70 -10.03 -0.76 17.28
N GLY A 71 -8.77 -1.11 17.52
CA GLY A 71 -8.34 -2.43 17.99
C GLY A 71 -8.24 -3.49 16.88
N GLN A 72 -8.47 -3.13 15.61
CA GLN A 72 -8.31 -4.06 14.49
C GLN A 72 -6.85 -4.17 14.06
N ARG A 73 -6.47 -5.33 13.51
CA ARG A 73 -5.13 -5.57 13.00
C ARG A 73 -4.82 -4.67 11.81
N GLU A 74 -3.70 -3.99 11.86
CA GLU A 74 -3.10 -3.34 10.70
C GLU A 74 -2.12 -4.29 10.01
N SER A 75 -2.58 -4.94 8.94
CA SER A 75 -1.76 -5.88 8.18
C SER A 75 -0.67 -5.19 7.35
N THR A 76 -0.90 -3.94 6.95
CA THR A 76 0.04 -3.18 6.13
C THR A 76 0.11 -1.74 6.59
N VAL A 77 1.33 -1.25 6.84
CA VAL A 77 1.61 0.11 7.27
C VAL A 77 2.77 0.71 6.46
N THR A 78 2.89 2.04 6.47
CA THR A 78 4.04 2.74 5.87
C THR A 78 5.06 3.13 6.95
N PRO A 79 6.33 3.40 6.59
CA PRO A 79 7.32 3.89 7.54
C PRO A 79 6.89 5.13 8.32
N SER A 80 6.11 6.04 7.71
CA SER A 80 5.63 7.26 8.36
C SER A 80 4.50 6.97 9.33
N SER A 81 3.57 6.06 8.97
CA SER A 81 2.42 5.75 9.82
C SER A 81 2.80 4.95 11.05
N VAL A 82 3.81 4.10 10.96
CA VAL A 82 4.28 3.30 12.10
C VAL A 82 4.73 4.17 13.28
N GLU A 83 5.26 5.35 13.00
CA GLU A 83 5.70 6.30 14.02
C GLU A 83 4.53 6.81 14.89
N ASN A 84 3.32 6.85 14.34
CA ASN A 84 2.12 7.25 15.08
C ASN A 84 1.72 6.22 16.16
N HIS A 85 2.18 4.98 16.03
CA HIS A 85 1.89 3.89 16.98
C HIS A 85 2.88 3.83 18.16
N PHE A 86 4.03 4.49 18.08
CA PHE A 86 5.10 4.35 19.07
C PHE A 86 4.67 4.68 20.50
N GLY A 87 3.74 5.61 20.68
CA GLY A 87 3.22 5.97 21.99
C GLY A 87 2.42 4.87 22.70
N ALA A 88 1.90 3.89 21.95
CA ALA A 88 1.10 2.77 22.46
C ALA A 88 1.91 1.46 22.59
N LEU A 89 3.14 1.42 22.02
CA LEU A 89 3.97 0.23 21.98
C LEU A 89 4.95 0.16 23.18
N SER A 90 5.37 -1.05 23.51
CA SER A 90 6.53 -1.23 24.41
C SER A 90 7.79 -0.66 23.75
N ALA A 91 8.77 -0.23 24.56
CA ALA A 91 10.03 0.30 24.03
C ALA A 91 10.73 -0.68 23.07
N THR A 92 10.70 -1.98 23.39
CA THR A 92 11.31 -3.04 22.54
C THR A 92 10.57 -3.17 21.22
N THR A 93 9.24 -3.18 21.25
CA THR A 93 8.41 -3.27 20.03
C THR A 93 8.59 -2.01 19.17
N ALA A 94 8.58 -0.82 19.75
CA ALA A 94 8.83 0.44 19.04
C ALA A 94 10.22 0.47 18.38
N GLN A 95 11.26 -0.01 19.08
CA GLN A 95 12.61 -0.12 18.52
C GLN A 95 12.64 -1.06 17.31
N ARG A 96 11.95 -2.20 17.37
CA ARG A 96 11.85 -3.14 16.25
C ARG A 96 11.15 -2.53 15.05
N PHE A 97 9.99 -1.94 15.24
CA PHE A 97 9.28 -1.26 14.15
C PHE A 97 10.06 -0.06 13.59
N SER A 98 10.84 0.63 14.41
CA SER A 98 11.78 1.66 13.95
C SER A 98 12.87 1.08 13.05
N ALA A 99 13.47 -0.07 13.43
CA ALA A 99 14.47 -0.77 12.61
C ALA A 99 13.87 -1.25 11.28
N MET A 100 12.65 -1.80 11.30
CA MET A 100 11.88 -2.18 10.12
C MET A 100 11.62 -1.00 9.20
N ALA A 101 11.11 0.11 9.72
CA ALA A 101 10.84 1.34 8.96
C ALA A 101 12.13 1.90 8.33
N ARG A 102 13.25 1.87 9.07
CA ARG A 102 14.57 2.26 8.56
C ARG A 102 15.05 1.37 7.42
N ALA A 103 14.88 0.05 7.53
CA ALA A 103 15.23 -0.89 6.47
C ALA A 103 14.47 -0.60 5.18
N VAL A 104 13.15 -0.37 5.29
CA VAL A 104 12.30 -0.07 4.14
C VAL A 104 12.66 1.28 3.50
N ARG A 105 12.85 2.36 4.28
CA ARG A 105 13.32 3.66 3.76
C ARG A 105 14.68 3.57 3.06
N ALA A 106 15.52 2.62 3.45
CA ALA A 106 16.83 2.39 2.84
C ALA A 106 16.81 1.43 1.63
N GLY A 107 15.63 0.99 1.18
CA GLY A 107 15.45 0.25 -0.07
C GLY A 107 15.12 -1.23 0.06
N VAL A 108 14.99 -1.78 1.28
CA VAL A 108 14.41 -3.12 1.47
C VAL A 108 12.93 -3.05 1.07
N THR A 109 12.50 -3.93 0.19
CA THR A 109 11.14 -3.85 -0.41
C THR A 109 10.05 -3.99 0.64
N LYS A 110 10.22 -4.90 1.61
CA LYS A 110 9.27 -5.17 2.68
C LYS A 110 9.95 -5.57 3.98
N ALA A 111 9.39 -5.11 5.09
CA ALA A 111 9.74 -5.61 6.41
C ALA A 111 8.50 -6.19 7.08
N HIS A 112 8.61 -7.39 7.62
CA HIS A 112 7.48 -8.13 8.21
C HIS A 112 7.74 -8.39 9.69
N GLN A 113 6.71 -8.25 10.52
CA GLN A 113 6.68 -8.80 11.86
C GLN A 113 5.59 -9.86 11.96
N ILE A 114 5.96 -11.03 12.45
CA ILE A 114 5.05 -12.15 12.66
C ILE A 114 5.26 -12.74 14.06
N SER A 115 4.24 -13.41 14.59
CA SER A 115 4.38 -14.12 15.86
C SER A 115 5.04 -15.48 15.66
N PHE A 116 5.99 -15.82 16.54
CA PHE A 116 6.53 -17.17 16.60
C PHE A 116 5.56 -18.16 17.23
N ALA A 117 4.48 -17.69 17.90
CA ALA A 117 3.44 -18.53 18.47
C ALA A 117 2.42 -19.00 17.41
N THR A 118 2.36 -18.36 16.23
CA THR A 118 1.43 -18.71 15.16
C THR A 118 1.98 -19.89 14.36
N ASP A 119 1.32 -21.05 14.44
CA ASP A 119 1.70 -22.22 13.66
C ASP A 119 1.57 -21.95 12.15
N GLY A 120 2.63 -22.23 11.39
CA GLY A 120 2.68 -21.93 9.97
C GLY A 120 2.74 -20.43 9.61
N GLY A 121 2.86 -19.52 10.59
CA GLY A 121 2.82 -18.06 10.39
C GLY A 121 3.80 -17.57 9.34
N LEU A 122 5.03 -18.11 9.27
CA LEU A 122 6.00 -17.74 8.23
C LEU A 122 5.52 -18.12 6.83
N LEU A 123 4.95 -19.30 6.65
CA LEU A 123 4.43 -19.74 5.36
C LEU A 123 3.22 -18.91 4.96
N GLN A 124 2.33 -18.64 5.90
CA GLN A 124 1.19 -17.75 5.67
C GLN A 124 1.64 -16.36 5.24
N GLU A 125 2.62 -15.76 5.93
CA GLU A 125 3.14 -14.43 5.60
C GLU A 125 3.81 -14.37 4.22
N LEU A 126 4.51 -15.43 3.82
CA LEU A 126 5.25 -15.45 2.56
C LEU A 126 4.40 -15.83 1.35
N PHE A 127 3.36 -16.64 1.53
CA PHE A 127 2.64 -17.28 0.43
C PHE A 127 1.15 -16.94 0.36
N THR A 128 0.63 -16.13 1.27
CA THR A 128 -0.77 -15.68 1.21
C THR A 128 -0.85 -14.15 1.17
N ALA A 129 -1.90 -13.63 0.55
CA ALA A 129 -2.14 -12.19 0.47
C ALA A 129 -2.51 -11.57 1.83
N ASP A 130 -3.17 -12.33 2.71
CA ASP A 130 -3.61 -11.88 4.03
C ASP A 130 -2.47 -11.78 5.04
N GLY A 131 -1.40 -12.57 4.84
CA GLY A 131 -0.30 -12.67 5.78
C GLY A 131 -0.73 -13.14 7.18
N ALA A 132 0.23 -13.24 8.09
CA ALA A 132 -0.01 -13.58 9.51
C ALA A 132 0.27 -12.42 10.47
N GLY A 133 0.98 -11.39 10.02
CA GLY A 133 1.49 -10.32 10.86
C GLY A 133 1.20 -8.91 10.37
N THR A 134 2.14 -8.00 10.61
CA THR A 134 2.14 -6.64 10.06
C THR A 134 3.34 -6.47 9.14
N GLN A 135 3.11 -5.99 7.92
CA GLN A 135 4.19 -5.63 7.01
C GLN A 135 4.34 -4.10 6.93
N ILE A 136 5.58 -3.65 6.82
CA ILE A 136 5.92 -2.28 6.44
C ILE A 136 6.35 -2.29 4.98
N ILE A 137 5.72 -1.45 4.18
CA ILE A 137 6.08 -1.21 2.78
C ILE A 137 6.42 0.27 2.60
N GLU A 138 7.29 0.60 1.64
CA GLU A 138 7.63 1.99 1.36
C GLU A 138 6.41 2.74 0.78
N GLU A 139 6.30 4.02 1.13
CA GLU A 139 5.37 4.96 0.50
C GLU A 139 5.72 5.28 -0.97
N LYS A 140 6.58 4.48 -1.62
CA LYS A 140 6.78 4.67 -3.05
C LYS A 140 5.41 4.65 -3.72
N ALA A 141 5.16 5.66 -4.51
CA ALA A 141 4.00 5.68 -5.39
C ALA A 141 3.88 4.31 -6.02
N GLN A 142 2.89 3.53 -5.57
CA GLN A 142 2.65 2.21 -6.16
C GLN A 142 2.49 2.43 -7.65
N PRO A 143 3.22 1.72 -8.52
CA PRO A 143 3.13 1.95 -9.94
C PRO A 143 1.68 1.79 -10.37
N VAL A 144 1.10 2.91 -10.84
CA VAL A 144 -0.22 2.89 -11.45
C VAL A 144 0.00 2.83 -12.95
N ARG A 145 -0.61 1.84 -13.58
CA ARG A 145 -0.53 1.62 -15.02
C ARG A 145 -1.93 1.45 -15.63
N ALA A 146 -2.01 1.60 -16.93
CA ALA A 146 -3.22 1.21 -17.68
C ALA A 146 -3.54 -0.27 -17.44
N ALA A 147 -4.81 -0.57 -17.25
CA ALA A 147 -5.29 -1.93 -17.08
C ALA A 147 -5.25 -2.70 -18.39
N LYS A 148 -5.17 -4.02 -18.28
CA LYS A 148 -5.20 -4.97 -19.39
C LYS A 148 -6.34 -5.96 -19.17
N LEU A 149 -6.71 -6.73 -20.21
CA LEU A 149 -7.74 -7.76 -20.07
C LEU A 149 -7.46 -8.78 -18.98
N ASP A 150 -6.18 -9.08 -18.73
CA ASP A 150 -5.77 -10.00 -17.67
C ASP A 150 -6.09 -9.49 -16.27
N ASP A 151 -6.19 -8.16 -16.09
CA ASP A 151 -6.50 -7.54 -14.80
C ASP A 151 -8.01 -7.58 -14.46
N VAL A 152 -8.88 -7.93 -15.40
CA VAL A 152 -10.34 -7.91 -15.20
C VAL A 152 -10.76 -8.78 -14.02
N GLY A 153 -10.12 -9.94 -13.84
CA GLY A 153 -10.39 -10.83 -12.73
C GLY A 153 -10.17 -10.15 -11.37
N ASP A 154 -9.01 -9.54 -11.20
CA ASP A 154 -8.62 -8.85 -9.97
C ASP A 154 -9.49 -7.60 -9.73
N ILE A 155 -9.79 -6.84 -10.80
CA ILE A 155 -10.68 -5.67 -10.72
C ILE A 155 -12.06 -6.10 -10.20
N VAL A 156 -12.64 -7.18 -10.73
CA VAL A 156 -13.93 -7.72 -10.27
C VAL A 156 -13.88 -8.07 -8.78
N GLU A 157 -12.80 -8.70 -8.31
CA GLU A 157 -12.65 -9.06 -6.90
C GLU A 157 -12.53 -7.84 -5.99
N ILE A 158 -11.80 -6.81 -6.43
CA ILE A 158 -11.63 -5.56 -5.68
C ILE A 158 -12.93 -4.76 -5.57
N ILE A 159 -13.71 -4.66 -6.66
CA ILE A 159 -14.92 -3.84 -6.68
C ILE A 159 -16.16 -4.54 -6.08
N ARG A 160 -16.20 -5.87 -6.08
CA ARG A 160 -17.36 -6.66 -5.63
C ARG A 160 -17.88 -6.26 -4.24
N PRO A 161 -17.06 -6.15 -3.18
CA PRO A 161 -17.53 -5.74 -1.85
C PRO A 161 -18.15 -4.34 -1.85
N LEU A 162 -17.62 -3.43 -2.69
CA LEU A 162 -18.13 -2.06 -2.83
C LEU A 162 -19.44 -2.01 -3.64
N GLU A 163 -19.64 -2.91 -4.58
CA GLU A 163 -20.89 -3.08 -5.31
C GLU A 163 -21.99 -3.68 -4.41
N GLU A 164 -21.64 -4.65 -3.58
CA GLU A 164 -22.56 -5.28 -2.63
C GLU A 164 -23.01 -4.31 -1.55
N SER A 165 -22.12 -3.44 -1.08
CA SER A 165 -22.45 -2.37 -0.13
C SER A 165 -23.21 -1.18 -0.75
N GLY A 166 -23.34 -1.13 -2.09
CA GLY A 166 -23.93 -0.01 -2.83
C GLY A 166 -23.01 1.21 -2.98
N ALA A 167 -21.76 1.13 -2.55
CA ALA A 167 -20.79 2.20 -2.75
C ALA A 167 -20.41 2.39 -4.22
N LEU A 168 -20.35 1.30 -4.99
CA LEU A 168 -20.16 1.32 -6.44
C LEU A 168 -21.38 0.79 -7.19
N LEU A 169 -21.53 1.20 -8.44
CA LEU A 169 -22.52 0.64 -9.35
C LEU A 169 -22.02 -0.72 -9.87
N ARG A 170 -22.92 -1.70 -9.90
CA ARG A 170 -22.59 -3.02 -10.45
C ARG A 170 -22.19 -2.97 -11.91
N ARG A 171 -21.11 -3.67 -12.23
CA ARG A 171 -20.60 -3.86 -13.59
C ARG A 171 -20.47 -5.34 -13.88
N SER A 172 -20.97 -5.76 -15.03
CA SER A 172 -20.73 -7.13 -15.50
C SER A 172 -19.26 -7.25 -15.95
N ARG A 173 -18.75 -8.47 -15.93
CA ARG A 173 -17.41 -8.78 -16.45
C ARG A 173 -17.27 -8.35 -17.89
N ASP A 174 -18.25 -8.66 -18.74
CA ASP A 174 -18.26 -8.29 -20.16
C ASP A 174 -18.16 -6.77 -20.35
N ARG A 175 -18.79 -5.99 -19.48
CA ARG A 175 -18.70 -4.54 -19.51
C ARG A 175 -17.30 -4.05 -19.12
N LEU A 176 -16.70 -4.64 -18.11
CA LEU A 176 -15.32 -4.31 -17.70
C LEU A 176 -14.33 -4.64 -18.83
N GLU A 177 -14.49 -5.77 -19.52
CA GLU A 177 -13.67 -6.15 -20.66
C GLU A 177 -13.80 -5.15 -21.82
N GLN A 178 -15.01 -4.64 -22.07
CA GLN A 178 -15.26 -3.61 -23.10
C GLN A 178 -14.71 -2.23 -22.73
N GLU A 179 -14.72 -1.88 -21.45
CA GLU A 179 -14.30 -0.57 -20.94
C GLU A 179 -12.88 -0.58 -20.35
N ILE A 180 -12.12 -1.67 -20.52
CA ILE A 180 -10.83 -1.86 -19.82
C ILE A 180 -9.79 -0.77 -20.14
N GLU A 181 -9.86 -0.16 -21.32
CA GLU A 181 -8.98 0.92 -21.76
C GLU A 181 -9.14 2.20 -20.89
N HIS A 182 -10.28 2.36 -20.20
CA HIS A 182 -10.53 3.47 -19.28
C HIS A 182 -9.99 3.19 -17.89
N PHE A 183 -9.60 1.95 -17.59
CA PHE A 183 -9.16 1.54 -16.26
C PHE A 183 -7.66 1.70 -16.07
N MET A 184 -7.32 2.04 -14.84
CA MET A 184 -5.94 2.05 -14.32
C MET A 184 -5.89 1.17 -13.08
N VAL A 185 -4.78 0.50 -12.87
CA VAL A 185 -4.56 -0.39 -11.73
C VAL A 185 -3.29 -0.03 -10.99
N ALA A 186 -3.35 -0.16 -9.66
CA ALA A 186 -2.19 -0.10 -8.78
C ALA A 186 -1.75 -1.52 -8.44
N GLU A 187 -0.44 -1.78 -8.50
CA GLU A 187 0.15 -3.09 -8.23
C GLU A 187 1.07 -3.06 -7.03
N VAL A 188 1.05 -4.15 -6.26
CA VAL A 188 2.03 -4.47 -5.22
C VAL A 188 2.53 -5.88 -5.50
N ASP A 189 3.83 -6.05 -5.72
CA ASP A 189 4.46 -7.35 -6.03
C ASP A 189 3.81 -8.10 -7.21
N GLY A 190 3.35 -7.38 -8.22
CA GLY A 190 2.71 -7.98 -9.39
C GLY A 190 1.25 -8.40 -9.17
N VAL A 191 0.67 -8.08 -8.01
CA VAL A 191 -0.75 -8.30 -7.70
C VAL A 191 -1.50 -6.98 -7.79
N THR A 192 -2.62 -6.95 -8.47
CA THR A 192 -3.50 -5.78 -8.53
C THR A 192 -4.16 -5.55 -7.18
N VAL A 193 -3.91 -4.39 -6.57
CA VAL A 193 -4.41 -4.05 -5.22
C VAL A 193 -5.38 -2.88 -5.22
N GLY A 194 -5.54 -2.21 -6.34
CA GLY A 194 -6.49 -1.11 -6.49
C GLY A 194 -6.75 -0.77 -7.94
N CYS A 195 -7.84 -0.10 -8.21
CA CYS A 195 -8.23 0.34 -9.54
C CYS A 195 -8.98 1.66 -9.51
N CYS A 196 -8.97 2.35 -10.66
CA CYS A 196 -9.88 3.46 -10.96
C CYS A 196 -10.17 3.48 -12.47
N ALA A 197 -11.19 4.23 -12.88
CA ALA A 197 -11.52 4.45 -14.28
C ALA A 197 -11.66 5.95 -14.57
N VAL A 198 -11.24 6.39 -15.76
CA VAL A 198 -11.34 7.77 -16.22
C VAL A 198 -12.11 7.80 -17.53
N TYR A 199 -13.25 8.48 -17.57
CA TYR A 199 -14.09 8.63 -18.75
C TYR A 199 -14.13 10.08 -19.18
N LEU A 200 -13.76 10.37 -20.43
CA LEU A 200 -13.75 11.72 -20.97
C LEU A 200 -15.15 12.16 -21.43
N HIS A 201 -15.58 13.35 -21.02
CA HIS A 201 -16.84 14.00 -21.37
C HIS A 201 -16.57 15.45 -21.84
N GLY A 202 -16.08 15.61 -23.07
CA GLY A 202 -15.65 16.92 -23.56
C GLY A 202 -14.41 17.41 -22.83
N GLU A 203 -14.48 18.59 -22.19
CA GLU A 203 -13.39 19.16 -21.41
C GLU A 203 -13.34 18.68 -19.96
N GLN A 204 -14.28 17.85 -19.53
CA GLN A 204 -14.32 17.27 -18.18
C GLN A 204 -14.13 15.76 -18.26
N ALA A 205 -13.51 15.19 -17.25
CA ALA A 205 -13.40 13.74 -17.11
C ALA A 205 -14.09 13.26 -15.83
N GLU A 206 -14.75 12.11 -15.91
CA GLU A 206 -15.30 11.42 -14.74
C GLU A 206 -14.24 10.50 -14.16
N LEU A 207 -13.92 10.66 -12.89
CA LEU A 207 -13.23 9.65 -12.10
C LEU A 207 -14.24 8.70 -11.48
N ALA A 208 -14.23 7.46 -11.92
CA ALA A 208 -15.16 6.44 -11.47
C ALA A 208 -14.42 5.23 -10.90
N CYS A 209 -15.15 4.38 -10.18
CA CYS A 209 -14.66 3.06 -9.76
C CYS A 209 -13.34 3.08 -8.97
N VAL A 210 -13.10 4.15 -8.17
CA VAL A 210 -11.93 4.19 -7.30
C VAL A 210 -12.11 3.16 -6.19
N ALA A 211 -11.28 2.14 -6.21
CA ALA A 211 -11.36 1.03 -5.27
C ALA A 211 -9.95 0.54 -4.88
N VAL A 212 -9.82 0.14 -3.62
CA VAL A 212 -8.62 -0.49 -3.07
C VAL A 212 -9.06 -1.79 -2.42
N SER A 213 -8.30 -2.86 -2.62
CA SER A 213 -8.52 -4.17 -2.02
C SER A 213 -8.69 -4.06 -0.50
N ASP A 214 -9.59 -4.84 0.08
CA ASP A 214 -9.89 -4.84 1.52
C ASP A 214 -8.65 -5.11 2.37
N LEU A 215 -7.71 -5.90 1.85
CA LEU A 215 -6.42 -6.18 2.50
C LEU A 215 -5.54 -4.94 2.69
N TYR A 216 -5.64 -3.99 1.77
CA TYR A 216 -4.84 -2.76 1.76
C TYR A 216 -5.66 -1.52 2.12
N ARG A 217 -6.99 -1.59 2.11
CA ARG A 217 -7.88 -0.44 2.32
C ARG A 217 -7.81 0.12 3.74
N ARG A 218 -7.53 -0.75 4.73
CA ARG A 218 -7.39 -0.36 6.13
C ARG A 218 -5.96 0.08 6.40
N GLY A 219 -5.82 1.24 7.06
CA GLY A 219 -4.52 1.82 7.39
C GLY A 219 -3.93 2.73 6.31
N SER A 220 -2.72 3.22 6.57
CA SER A 220 -2.04 4.22 5.75
C SER A 220 -1.70 3.75 4.33
N ALA A 221 -1.43 2.47 4.14
CA ALA A 221 -1.12 1.92 2.82
C ALA A 221 -2.31 2.05 1.86
N GLY A 222 -3.54 1.83 2.33
CA GLY A 222 -4.74 2.01 1.51
C GLY A 222 -4.98 3.47 1.13
N VAL A 223 -4.70 4.39 2.05
CA VAL A 223 -4.76 5.83 1.79
C VAL A 223 -3.73 6.22 0.72
N ALA A 224 -2.51 5.69 0.79
CA ALA A 224 -1.45 5.94 -0.19
C ALA A 224 -1.80 5.38 -1.56
N ILE A 225 -2.33 4.13 -1.66
CA ILE A 225 -2.77 3.52 -2.92
C ILE A 225 -3.88 4.36 -3.56
N GLY A 226 -4.89 4.75 -2.79
CA GLY A 226 -5.98 5.60 -3.27
C GLY A 226 -5.48 6.96 -3.77
N ALA A 227 -4.54 7.59 -3.06
CA ALA A 227 -3.93 8.85 -3.47
C ALA A 227 -3.12 8.72 -4.77
N ASN A 228 -2.37 7.63 -4.94
CA ASN A 228 -1.62 7.34 -6.16
C ASN A 228 -2.53 7.09 -7.36
N LEU A 229 -3.63 6.35 -7.17
CA LEU A 229 -4.66 6.17 -8.19
C LEU A 229 -5.27 7.51 -8.62
N LEU A 230 -5.60 8.37 -7.65
CA LEU A 230 -6.13 9.70 -7.94
C LEU A 230 -5.13 10.55 -8.72
N LEU A 231 -3.88 10.60 -8.28
CA LEU A 231 -2.83 11.35 -8.96
C LEU A 231 -2.61 10.88 -10.40
N ALA A 232 -2.59 9.56 -10.61
CA ALA A 232 -2.46 8.98 -11.94
C ALA A 232 -3.68 9.30 -12.82
N ALA A 233 -4.89 9.27 -12.24
CA ALA A 233 -6.12 9.64 -12.93
C ALA A 233 -6.13 11.12 -13.34
N GLU A 234 -5.68 12.04 -12.47
CA GLU A 234 -5.53 13.46 -12.76
C GLU A 234 -4.54 13.68 -13.92
N GLN A 235 -3.37 13.04 -13.86
CA GLN A 235 -2.36 13.12 -14.93
C GLN A 235 -2.89 12.58 -16.25
N HIS A 236 -3.58 11.45 -16.23
CA HIS A 236 -4.20 10.87 -17.42
C HIS A 236 -5.29 11.77 -17.99
N ALA A 237 -6.18 12.31 -17.15
CA ALA A 237 -7.21 13.24 -17.59
C ALA A 237 -6.63 14.48 -18.28
N MET A 238 -5.56 15.08 -17.73
CA MET A 238 -4.85 16.19 -18.37
C MET A 238 -4.22 15.78 -19.70
N GLN A 239 -3.62 14.60 -19.79
CA GLN A 239 -3.01 14.09 -21.02
C GLN A 239 -4.03 13.90 -22.15
N VAL A 240 -5.27 13.53 -21.82
CA VAL A 240 -6.36 13.40 -22.80
C VAL A 240 -7.13 14.71 -23.02
N GLY A 241 -6.67 15.83 -22.45
CA GLY A 241 -7.18 17.16 -22.71
C GLY A 241 -8.32 17.62 -21.77
N ALA A 242 -8.56 16.94 -20.68
CA ALA A 242 -9.53 17.41 -19.68
C ALA A 242 -8.95 18.58 -18.85
N THR A 243 -9.78 19.57 -18.59
CA THR A 243 -9.46 20.73 -17.73
C THR A 243 -10.06 20.59 -16.33
N GLY A 244 -10.92 19.61 -16.12
CA GLY A 244 -11.56 19.31 -14.84
C GLY A 244 -11.87 17.83 -14.66
N LEU A 245 -11.91 17.44 -13.40
CA LEU A 245 -12.27 16.08 -12.99
C LEU A 245 -13.50 16.15 -12.10
N PHE A 246 -14.46 15.26 -12.28
CA PHE A 246 -15.60 15.12 -11.38
C PHE A 246 -15.77 13.68 -10.89
N VAL A 247 -16.37 13.54 -9.73
CA VAL A 247 -16.70 12.25 -9.12
C VAL A 247 -18.14 12.22 -8.63
N LEU A 248 -18.75 11.04 -8.66
CA LEU A 248 -20.06 10.76 -8.08
C LEU A 248 -19.87 9.77 -6.92
N THR A 249 -19.97 10.25 -5.68
CA THR A 249 -19.76 9.43 -4.50
C THR A 249 -20.94 9.41 -3.55
N THR A 250 -21.14 8.30 -2.82
CA THR A 250 -22.16 8.17 -1.77
C THR A 250 -21.55 8.11 -0.37
N GLN A 251 -20.25 7.81 -0.24
CA GLN A 251 -19.63 7.48 1.05
C GLN A 251 -18.30 8.17 1.32
N THR A 252 -17.58 8.64 0.30
CA THR A 252 -16.19 9.10 0.43
C THR A 252 -16.02 10.59 0.12
N GLN A 253 -17.04 11.41 0.41
CA GLN A 253 -17.00 12.86 0.16
C GLN A 253 -15.80 13.50 0.81
N ASP A 254 -15.61 13.32 2.13
CA ASP A 254 -14.56 13.96 2.92
C ASP A 254 -13.16 13.62 2.36
N TRP A 255 -12.96 12.37 1.93
CA TRP A 255 -11.69 11.92 1.36
C TRP A 255 -11.33 12.66 0.06
N PHE A 256 -12.33 12.97 -0.79
CA PHE A 256 -12.13 13.74 -2.01
C PHE A 256 -11.95 15.24 -1.70
N GLU A 257 -12.70 15.79 -0.75
CA GLU A 257 -12.58 17.19 -0.33
C GLU A 257 -11.18 17.50 0.24
N GLU A 258 -10.62 16.61 1.06
CA GLU A 258 -9.24 16.69 1.54
C GLU A 258 -8.20 16.73 0.40
N ARG A 259 -8.57 16.28 -0.80
CA ARG A 259 -7.72 16.23 -2.00
C ARG A 259 -8.07 17.29 -3.04
N GLY A 260 -8.80 18.32 -2.60
CA GLY A 260 -9.05 19.53 -3.39
C GLY A 260 -10.29 19.46 -4.27
N PHE A 261 -11.15 18.46 -4.10
CA PHE A 261 -12.47 18.46 -4.74
C PHE A 261 -13.41 19.39 -3.98
N GLN A 262 -14.34 20.00 -4.70
CA GLN A 262 -15.38 20.88 -4.15
C GLN A 262 -16.76 20.37 -4.55
N GLY A 263 -17.72 20.55 -3.65
CA GLY A 263 -19.12 20.19 -3.92
C GLY A 263 -19.69 21.01 -5.07
N GLY A 264 -20.48 20.36 -5.92
CA GLY A 264 -21.24 20.98 -7.00
C GLY A 264 -22.62 20.35 -7.17
N ASP A 265 -23.37 20.85 -8.11
CA ASP A 265 -24.72 20.37 -8.42
C ASP A 265 -24.75 19.45 -9.63
N VAL A 266 -25.85 18.71 -9.78
CA VAL A 266 -26.07 17.81 -10.93
C VAL A 266 -26.09 18.60 -12.24
N ASP A 267 -26.55 19.85 -12.19
CA ASP A 267 -26.63 20.76 -13.35
C ASP A 267 -25.23 21.19 -13.86
N ASP A 268 -24.20 21.06 -13.02
CA ASP A 268 -22.81 21.34 -13.41
C ASP A 268 -22.14 20.16 -14.15
N LEU A 269 -22.77 18.98 -14.16
CA LEU A 269 -22.26 17.82 -14.89
C LEU A 269 -22.37 18.00 -16.41
N PRO A 270 -21.53 17.31 -17.21
CA PRO A 270 -21.76 17.21 -18.65
C PRO A 270 -23.16 16.69 -18.98
N GLU A 271 -23.81 17.23 -20.02
CA GLU A 271 -25.20 16.89 -20.42
C GLU A 271 -25.43 15.36 -20.50
N THR A 272 -24.45 14.65 -21.06
CA THR A 272 -24.48 13.17 -21.16
C THR A 272 -24.57 12.47 -19.80
N LYS A 273 -24.05 13.09 -18.74
CA LYS A 273 -24.10 12.57 -17.38
C LYS A 273 -25.31 13.03 -16.59
N GLN A 274 -25.77 14.24 -16.81
CA GLN A 274 -27.02 14.73 -16.22
C GLN A 274 -28.18 13.80 -16.53
N SER A 275 -28.31 13.37 -17.79
CA SER A 275 -29.38 12.47 -18.24
C SER A 275 -29.30 11.06 -17.64
N LEU A 276 -28.14 10.63 -17.20
CA LEU A 276 -27.86 9.31 -16.60
C LEU A 276 -27.79 9.35 -15.06
N TYR A 277 -27.98 10.53 -14.45
CA TYR A 277 -27.87 10.67 -13.00
C TYR A 277 -28.98 9.91 -12.29
N ASN A 278 -28.59 9.05 -11.35
CA ASN A 278 -29.52 8.26 -10.57
C ASN A 278 -29.93 8.99 -9.28
N TRP A 279 -31.07 9.68 -9.31
CA TRP A 279 -31.62 10.43 -8.19
C TRP A 279 -31.93 9.56 -6.95
N GLN A 280 -32.25 8.29 -7.15
CA GLN A 280 -32.55 7.38 -6.04
C GLN A 280 -31.29 7.03 -5.24
N ARG A 281 -30.15 7.03 -5.88
CA ARG A 281 -28.86 6.77 -5.25
C ARG A 281 -28.36 7.95 -4.44
N GLY A 282 -28.72 9.19 -4.80
CA GLY A 282 -28.35 10.41 -4.08
C GLY A 282 -26.84 10.65 -3.99
N SER A 283 -26.08 10.29 -5.04
CA SER A 283 -24.65 10.52 -5.07
C SER A 283 -24.33 12.01 -4.98
N LYS A 284 -23.34 12.36 -4.16
CA LYS A 284 -22.76 13.71 -4.16
C LYS A 284 -21.94 13.92 -5.40
N VAL A 285 -22.02 15.10 -5.97
CA VAL A 285 -21.22 15.52 -7.12
C VAL A 285 -20.10 16.41 -6.60
N LEU A 286 -18.86 16.05 -6.93
CA LEU A 286 -17.69 16.85 -6.55
C LEU A 286 -16.83 17.09 -7.77
N PHE A 287 -16.23 18.28 -7.85
CA PHE A 287 -15.41 18.75 -8.97
C PHE A 287 -14.03 19.16 -8.49
N LYS A 288 -13.04 18.99 -9.35
CA LYS A 288 -11.68 19.49 -9.18
C LYS A 288 -11.17 20.05 -10.50
N SER A 289 -10.69 21.29 -10.50
CA SER A 289 -9.99 21.86 -11.66
C SER A 289 -8.61 21.22 -11.79
N LEU A 290 -8.24 20.87 -13.02
CA LEU A 290 -6.94 20.36 -13.40
C LEU A 290 -6.19 21.49 -14.11
N GLY A 291 -5.14 22.04 -13.48
CA GLY A 291 -4.42 23.17 -14.07
C GLY A 291 -3.13 23.44 -13.35
#